data_d4defbc32db19cfa4c9a3f5418489718
#
_entry.id   d4defbc32db19cfa4c9a3f5418489718
#
_cell.length_a   1.000
_cell.length_b   1.000
_cell.length_c   1.000
_cell.angle_alpha   90.00
_cell.angle_beta   90.00
_cell.angle_gamma   90.00
#
_symmetry.space_group_name_H-M   'P 1'
#
loop_
_entity.id
_entity.type
_entity.pdbx_description
1 polymer ?
#
loop_
_entity_poly.entity_id
_entity_poly.type
_entity_poly.pdbx_seq_one_letter_code
_entity_poly.pdbx_strand_id
1 'polypeptide(L)'
;MRWTLLTAGLLALMPPVAHAETRGELLDRLVRAYPDALSGHDDISIIWRDGTVMPVDDGIADKPFDQLLRNASILDQMRLPYPVGPSAPPAENVDPGRFRNDAFFKKMYGDCTAGEVKRNLVTIVWLPRSWGKPVQVTRVNGIAERLKQVSTEIDALEPKLRAAAFPIAGVLSCRPVADTGRMSMHSYAAAIDLNLKFSDYWFWASKGKTEGKTVPYKNRMPQQIVDIFERHGFIWGGKWYHYDTMHFEYRPELLER
;
A
#
# COMPACT_ATOMS: atom_id res chain seq x y z
N MET A 1 -46.12 32.35 -43.28
CA MET A 1 -45.54 32.02 -41.96
C MET A 1 -44.44 30.99 -42.16
N ARG A 2 -43.16 31.38 -42.08
CA ARG A 2 -42.00 30.48 -42.24
C ARG A 2 -41.46 30.15 -40.84
N TRP A 3 -41.47 28.90 -40.47
CA TRP A 3 -40.93 28.41 -39.21
C TRP A 3 -39.45 28.05 -39.43
N THR A 4 -38.53 28.73 -38.76
CA THR A 4 -37.11 28.42 -38.73
C THR A 4 -36.89 27.48 -37.57
N LEU A 5 -36.47 26.24 -37.87
CA LEU A 5 -36.02 25.25 -36.89
C LEU A 5 -34.57 25.57 -36.50
N LEU A 6 -34.36 25.98 -35.25
CA LEU A 6 -33.02 26.08 -34.63
C LEU A 6 -32.60 24.68 -34.15
N THR A 7 -31.59 24.10 -34.80
CA THR A 7 -30.93 22.89 -34.33
C THR A 7 -29.86 23.28 -33.32
N ALA A 8 -30.10 22.99 -32.04
CA ALA A 8 -29.08 23.10 -30.98
C ALA A 8 -28.15 21.90 -31.08
N GLY A 9 -26.90 22.14 -31.50
CA GLY A 9 -25.86 21.13 -31.48
C GLY A 9 -25.39 20.82 -30.05
N LEU A 10 -25.58 19.59 -29.58
CA LEU A 10 -25.04 19.10 -28.34
C LEU A 10 -23.54 18.85 -28.54
N LEU A 11 -22.65 19.72 -28.01
CA LEU A 11 -21.24 19.42 -27.90
C LEU A 11 -21.09 18.36 -26.78
N ALA A 12 -20.82 17.12 -27.17
CA ALA A 12 -20.40 16.06 -26.24
C ALA A 12 -18.99 16.39 -25.74
N LEU A 13 -18.85 16.79 -24.47
CA LEU A 13 -17.57 16.87 -23.78
C LEU A 13 -16.99 15.45 -23.67
N MET A 14 -15.98 15.14 -24.48
CA MET A 14 -15.21 13.91 -24.32
C MET A 14 -14.48 13.97 -22.96
N PRO A 15 -14.53 12.92 -22.14
CA PRO A 15 -13.74 12.87 -20.93
C PRO A 15 -12.24 12.94 -21.30
N PRO A 16 -11.39 13.60 -20.47
CA PRO A 16 -9.96 13.66 -20.73
C PRO A 16 -9.40 12.23 -20.79
N VAL A 17 -8.65 11.95 -21.85
CA VAL A 17 -7.89 10.69 -21.98
C VAL A 17 -6.88 10.68 -20.83
N ALA A 18 -7.01 9.73 -19.92
CA ALA A 18 -6.03 9.54 -18.85
C ALA A 18 -4.67 9.27 -19.51
N HIS A 19 -3.73 10.19 -19.36
CA HIS A 19 -2.37 10.02 -19.85
C HIS A 19 -1.70 8.89 -19.04
N ALA A 20 -1.17 7.87 -19.73
CA ALA A 20 -0.39 6.84 -19.05
C ALA A 20 0.91 7.48 -18.55
N GLU A 21 1.18 7.34 -17.25
CA GLU A 21 2.38 7.88 -16.60
C GLU A 21 3.65 7.31 -17.27
N THR A 22 4.57 8.16 -17.64
CA THR A 22 5.86 7.77 -18.22
C THR A 22 6.76 7.14 -17.15
N ARG A 23 7.81 6.42 -17.59
CA ARG A 23 8.84 5.86 -16.69
C ARG A 23 9.48 6.95 -15.82
N GLY A 24 9.82 8.10 -16.40
CA GLY A 24 10.42 9.23 -15.67
C GLY A 24 9.47 9.76 -14.59
N GLU A 25 8.21 9.98 -14.90
CA GLU A 25 7.20 10.44 -13.94
C GLU A 25 7.00 9.43 -12.78
N LEU A 26 7.01 8.13 -13.08
CA LEU A 26 6.98 7.08 -12.05
C LEU A 26 8.19 7.16 -11.10
N LEU A 27 9.39 7.34 -11.65
CA LEU A 27 10.62 7.44 -10.86
C LEU A 27 10.70 8.74 -10.07
N ASP A 28 10.27 9.86 -10.65
CA ASP A 28 10.13 11.15 -9.94
C ASP A 28 9.19 11.01 -8.73
N ARG A 29 8.05 10.34 -8.91
CA ARG A 29 7.09 10.07 -7.84
C ARG A 29 7.70 9.18 -6.76
N LEU A 30 8.46 8.15 -7.12
CA LEU A 30 9.15 7.28 -6.17
C LEU A 30 10.18 8.08 -5.32
N VAL A 31 10.96 8.96 -5.96
CA VAL A 31 11.96 9.80 -5.27
C VAL A 31 11.27 10.79 -4.33
N ARG A 32 10.20 11.46 -4.79
CA ARG A 32 9.41 12.37 -3.92
C ARG A 32 8.79 11.65 -2.72
N ALA A 33 8.36 10.42 -2.90
CA ALA A 33 7.73 9.62 -1.84
C ALA A 33 8.70 9.21 -0.71
N TYR A 34 9.99 9.12 -1.01
CA TYR A 34 11.03 8.68 -0.06
C TYR A 34 12.23 9.65 0.00
N PRO A 35 12.00 10.94 0.33
CA PRO A 35 13.03 11.98 0.26
C PRO A 35 14.19 11.77 1.26
N ASP A 36 13.96 11.04 2.35
CA ASP A 36 15.00 10.71 3.32
C ASP A 36 15.91 9.57 2.88
N ALA A 37 15.47 8.75 1.91
CA ALA A 37 16.20 7.58 1.42
C ALA A 37 16.80 7.81 0.03
N LEU A 38 16.08 8.47 -0.86
CA LEU A 38 16.45 8.66 -2.27
C LEU A 38 16.91 10.10 -2.53
N SER A 39 17.89 10.26 -3.41
CA SER A 39 18.40 11.56 -3.85
C SER A 39 18.04 11.90 -5.30
N GLY A 40 17.68 10.90 -6.11
CA GLY A 40 17.33 11.07 -7.50
C GLY A 40 17.23 9.75 -8.25
N HIS A 41 17.15 9.86 -9.57
CA HIS A 41 17.17 8.72 -10.50
C HIS A 41 17.77 9.14 -11.85
N ASP A 42 18.12 8.15 -12.65
CA ASP A 42 18.26 8.24 -14.10
C ASP A 42 17.21 7.33 -14.77
N ASP A 43 17.33 7.07 -16.08
CA ASP A 43 16.35 6.28 -16.85
C ASP A 43 16.30 4.80 -16.46
N ILE A 44 17.34 4.27 -15.81
CA ILE A 44 17.51 2.85 -15.51
C ILE A 44 17.72 2.54 -14.03
N SER A 45 17.94 3.55 -13.19
CA SER A 45 18.32 3.35 -11.78
C SER A 45 17.76 4.44 -10.86
N ILE A 46 17.55 4.10 -9.61
CA ILE A 46 17.38 5.07 -8.51
C ILE A 46 18.72 5.28 -7.81
N ILE A 47 18.92 6.48 -7.28
CA ILE A 47 20.12 6.89 -6.55
C ILE A 47 19.74 7.10 -5.09
N TRP A 48 20.36 6.36 -4.18
CA TRP A 48 20.18 6.50 -2.74
C TRP A 48 21.00 7.68 -2.20
N ARG A 49 20.58 8.24 -1.07
CA ARG A 49 21.34 9.33 -0.42
C ARG A 49 22.74 8.96 0.03
N ASP A 50 23.03 7.68 0.21
CA ASP A 50 24.38 7.19 0.49
C ASP A 50 25.26 7.04 -0.79
N GLY A 51 24.75 7.47 -1.94
CA GLY A 51 25.42 7.39 -3.24
C GLY A 51 25.33 6.05 -3.94
N THR A 52 24.73 5.03 -3.32
CA THR A 52 24.53 3.75 -4.01
C THR A 52 23.45 3.84 -5.07
N VAL A 53 23.59 3.03 -6.13
CA VAL A 53 22.69 2.99 -7.29
C VAL A 53 22.00 1.63 -7.31
N MET A 54 20.68 1.62 -7.59
CA MET A 54 19.88 0.40 -7.68
C MET A 54 19.07 0.40 -8.99
N PRO A 55 19.23 -0.65 -9.84
CA PRO A 55 18.43 -0.79 -11.05
C PRO A 55 16.94 -0.80 -10.76
N VAL A 56 16.14 -0.14 -11.59
CA VAL A 56 14.68 -0.09 -11.43
C VAL A 56 13.96 -1.19 -12.18
N ASP A 57 14.63 -1.82 -13.13
CA ASP A 57 14.10 -2.84 -14.02
C ASP A 57 15.07 -4.03 -14.09
N ASP A 58 14.55 -5.24 -14.22
CA ASP A 58 15.35 -6.45 -14.41
C ASP A 58 15.33 -6.95 -15.87
N GLY A 59 14.72 -6.18 -16.78
CA GLY A 59 14.65 -6.47 -18.21
C GLY A 59 13.69 -7.61 -18.59
N ILE A 60 12.90 -8.12 -17.65
CA ILE A 60 11.93 -9.19 -17.89
C ILE A 60 10.55 -8.57 -18.17
N ALA A 61 10.14 -8.59 -19.44
CA ALA A 61 8.80 -8.18 -19.83
C ALA A 61 7.74 -9.27 -19.49
N ASP A 62 6.49 -8.84 -19.35
CA ASP A 62 5.31 -9.72 -19.27
C ASP A 62 5.40 -10.84 -18.22
N LYS A 63 5.99 -10.53 -17.05
CA LYS A 63 6.03 -11.46 -15.92
C LYS A 63 4.63 -11.94 -15.57
N PRO A 64 4.40 -13.27 -15.46
CA PRO A 64 3.15 -13.80 -14.94
C PRO A 64 2.95 -13.39 -13.47
N PHE A 65 1.71 -13.44 -13.00
CA PHE A 65 1.30 -12.94 -11.68
C PHE A 65 2.11 -13.53 -10.53
N ASP A 66 2.39 -14.82 -10.55
CA ASP A 66 3.18 -15.51 -9.52
C ASP A 66 4.66 -15.06 -9.52
N GLN A 67 5.22 -14.77 -10.68
CA GLN A 67 6.57 -14.21 -10.79
C GLN A 67 6.62 -12.77 -10.27
N LEU A 68 5.61 -11.95 -10.58
CA LEU A 68 5.47 -10.60 -10.00
C LEU A 68 5.38 -10.64 -8.47
N LEU A 69 4.69 -11.63 -7.91
CA LEU A 69 4.63 -11.81 -6.45
C LEU A 69 5.98 -12.19 -5.84
N ARG A 70 6.82 -12.94 -6.56
CA ARG A 70 8.08 -13.47 -6.02
C ARG A 70 9.28 -12.58 -6.30
N ASN A 71 9.32 -11.95 -7.47
CA ASN A 71 10.49 -11.23 -7.98
C ASN A 71 10.09 -9.98 -8.79
N ALA A 72 9.39 -9.06 -8.14
CA ALA A 72 9.06 -7.78 -8.76
C ALA A 72 10.30 -6.88 -8.84
N SER A 73 10.50 -6.22 -9.99
CA SER A 73 11.38 -5.07 -10.11
C SER A 73 10.76 -3.83 -9.41
N ILE A 74 11.50 -2.73 -9.31
CA ILE A 74 10.98 -1.46 -8.78
C ILE A 74 9.85 -0.93 -9.68
N LEU A 75 9.97 -1.08 -11.00
CA LEU A 75 8.91 -0.68 -11.91
C LEU A 75 7.67 -1.57 -11.78
N ASP A 76 7.85 -2.88 -11.59
CA ASP A 76 6.72 -3.80 -11.37
C ASP A 76 5.92 -3.44 -10.11
N GLN A 77 6.57 -3.02 -9.03
CA GLN A 77 5.85 -2.65 -7.79
C GLN A 77 4.98 -1.41 -7.96
N MET A 78 5.24 -0.58 -8.98
CA MET A 78 4.51 0.66 -9.27
C MET A 78 3.55 0.54 -10.45
N ARG A 79 3.52 -0.61 -11.15
CA ARG A 79 2.78 -0.77 -12.42
C ARG A 79 1.26 -0.70 -12.28
N LEU A 80 0.71 -1.04 -11.11
CA LEU A 80 -0.73 -1.01 -10.88
C LEU A 80 -1.09 0.25 -10.10
N PRO A 81 -1.95 1.14 -10.66
CA PRO A 81 -2.40 2.32 -9.95
C PRO A 81 -3.24 1.91 -8.73
N TYR A 82 -2.95 2.52 -7.58
CA TYR A 82 -3.74 2.32 -6.37
C TYR A 82 -4.95 3.27 -6.39
N PRO A 83 -6.19 2.77 -6.27
CA PRO A 83 -7.38 3.61 -6.27
C PRO A 83 -7.57 4.25 -4.89
N VAL A 84 -7.26 5.54 -4.74
CA VAL A 84 -7.46 6.30 -3.48
C VAL A 84 -8.96 6.53 -3.24
N GLY A 85 -9.40 6.46 -1.97
CA GLY A 85 -10.79 6.66 -1.57
C GLY A 85 -11.69 5.44 -1.84
N PRO A 86 -13.01 5.59 -1.80
CA PRO A 86 -13.95 4.50 -2.06
C PRO A 86 -13.74 3.89 -3.45
N SER A 87 -13.72 2.58 -3.55
CA SER A 87 -13.55 1.86 -4.82
C SER A 87 -14.45 0.63 -4.90
N ALA A 88 -14.74 0.20 -6.13
CA ALA A 88 -15.38 -1.09 -6.38
C ALA A 88 -14.46 -2.25 -5.95
N PRO A 89 -15.01 -3.47 -5.72
CA PRO A 89 -14.20 -4.65 -5.53
C PRO A 89 -13.18 -4.83 -6.65
N PRO A 90 -11.93 -5.23 -6.34
CA PRO A 90 -10.88 -5.37 -7.35
C PRO A 90 -11.20 -6.45 -8.39
N ALA A 91 -10.76 -6.23 -9.63
CA ALA A 91 -10.81 -7.26 -10.65
C ALA A 91 -9.81 -8.39 -10.34
N GLU A 92 -10.01 -9.55 -10.99
CA GLU A 92 -9.16 -10.73 -10.79
C GLU A 92 -7.68 -10.42 -11.01
N ASN A 93 -6.83 -10.82 -10.05
CA ASN A 93 -5.38 -10.59 -10.04
C ASN A 93 -4.94 -9.12 -10.09
N VAL A 94 -5.82 -8.18 -9.74
CA VAL A 94 -5.49 -6.77 -9.57
C VAL A 94 -5.21 -6.49 -8.10
N ASP A 95 -3.92 -6.45 -7.74
CA ASP A 95 -3.42 -6.29 -6.38
C ASP A 95 -2.46 -5.08 -6.29
N PRO A 96 -2.94 -3.82 -6.36
CA PRO A 96 -2.07 -2.63 -6.39
C PRO A 96 -1.24 -2.51 -5.11
N GLY A 97 0.09 -2.49 -5.26
CA GLY A 97 1.06 -2.43 -4.15
C GLY A 97 1.42 -3.79 -3.55
N ARG A 98 0.80 -4.89 -3.97
CA ARG A 98 1.16 -6.21 -3.47
C ARG A 98 2.45 -6.76 -4.08
N PHE A 99 2.83 -6.32 -5.28
CA PHE A 99 4.15 -6.59 -5.85
C PHE A 99 5.18 -5.69 -5.19
N ARG A 100 6.30 -6.27 -4.71
CA ARG A 100 7.34 -5.53 -3.98
C ARG A 100 8.72 -6.02 -4.34
N ASN A 101 9.66 -5.09 -4.50
CA ASN A 101 11.08 -5.40 -4.63
C ASN A 101 11.71 -5.53 -3.23
N ASP A 102 12.07 -6.74 -2.82
CA ASP A 102 12.61 -6.99 -1.48
C ASP A 102 13.94 -6.27 -1.24
N ALA A 103 14.80 -6.16 -2.25
CA ALA A 103 16.08 -5.47 -2.09
C ALA A 103 15.90 -3.98 -1.80
N PHE A 104 14.90 -3.35 -2.44
CA PHE A 104 14.54 -1.97 -2.19
C PHE A 104 14.09 -1.74 -0.74
N PHE A 105 13.13 -2.52 -0.25
CA PHE A 105 12.63 -2.36 1.12
C PHE A 105 13.65 -2.79 2.18
N LYS A 106 14.42 -3.84 1.91
CA LYS A 106 15.48 -4.28 2.78
C LYS A 106 16.58 -3.22 2.94
N LYS A 107 16.99 -2.56 1.85
CA LYS A 107 17.94 -1.45 1.92
C LYS A 107 17.36 -0.26 2.69
N MET A 108 16.08 0.04 2.50
CA MET A 108 15.42 1.17 3.13
C MET A 108 15.22 1.01 4.64
N TYR A 109 14.76 -0.15 5.07
CA TYR A 109 14.33 -0.40 6.46
C TYR A 109 15.29 -1.27 7.27
N GLY A 110 16.19 -1.99 6.62
CA GLY A 110 17.11 -2.98 7.20
C GLY A 110 16.62 -4.41 7.05
N ASP A 111 17.55 -5.36 7.20
CA ASP A 111 17.27 -6.79 7.20
C ASP A 111 16.77 -7.24 8.58
N CYS A 112 15.52 -7.69 8.68
CA CYS A 112 14.97 -8.19 9.93
C CYS A 112 15.64 -9.49 10.40
N THR A 113 16.09 -10.34 9.47
CA THR A 113 16.77 -11.61 9.80
C THR A 113 18.16 -11.37 10.39
N ALA A 114 18.82 -10.28 9.98
CA ALA A 114 20.08 -9.80 10.56
C ALA A 114 19.87 -8.91 11.81
N GLY A 115 18.62 -8.66 12.20
CA GLY A 115 18.29 -7.81 13.36
C GLY A 115 18.46 -6.31 13.11
N GLU A 116 18.69 -5.88 11.86
CA GLU A 116 18.96 -4.48 11.52
C GLU A 116 17.75 -3.58 11.76
N VAL A 117 16.54 -4.08 11.52
CA VAL A 117 15.28 -3.36 11.75
C VAL A 117 15.15 -2.87 13.20
N LYS A 118 15.67 -3.62 14.17
CA LYS A 118 15.59 -3.29 15.59
C LYS A 118 16.16 -1.91 15.93
N ARG A 119 17.20 -1.46 15.22
CA ARG A 119 17.84 -0.14 15.42
C ARG A 119 16.94 1.02 15.05
N ASN A 120 15.93 0.76 14.24
CA ASN A 120 14.98 1.76 13.74
C ASN A 120 13.62 1.71 14.44
N LEU A 121 13.42 0.81 15.41
CA LEU A 121 12.16 0.72 16.13
C LEU A 121 12.05 1.82 17.17
N VAL A 122 10.85 2.39 17.24
CA VAL A 122 10.40 3.30 18.31
C VAL A 122 9.04 2.83 18.80
N THR A 123 8.71 3.18 20.05
CA THR A 123 7.41 2.87 20.63
C THR A 123 6.49 4.07 20.51
N ILE A 124 5.30 3.85 19.98
CA ILE A 124 4.19 4.81 19.99
C ILE A 124 3.05 4.27 20.86
N VAL A 125 2.15 5.14 21.31
CA VAL A 125 0.91 4.72 21.98
C VAL A 125 -0.20 4.71 20.92
N TRP A 126 -0.80 3.54 20.69
CA TRP A 126 -1.92 3.40 19.76
C TRP A 126 -3.23 3.71 20.47
N LEU A 127 -4.07 4.58 19.87
CA LEU A 127 -5.37 5.05 20.39
C LEU A 127 -5.29 5.45 21.87
N PRO A 128 -4.55 6.52 22.22
CA PRO A 128 -4.18 6.86 23.59
C PRO A 128 -5.38 7.06 24.53
N ARG A 129 -6.54 7.51 24.02
CA ARG A 129 -7.76 7.71 24.79
C ARG A 129 -8.62 6.46 24.91
N SER A 130 -8.60 5.57 23.90
CA SER A 130 -9.54 4.46 23.79
C SER A 130 -8.93 3.11 24.12
N TRP A 131 -7.64 2.91 23.83
CA TRP A 131 -6.94 1.64 24.05
C TRP A 131 -5.62 1.81 24.80
N GLY A 132 -4.81 2.81 24.45
CA GLY A 132 -3.65 3.25 25.21
C GLY A 132 -2.50 2.22 25.28
N LYS A 133 -2.36 1.31 24.30
CA LYS A 133 -1.30 0.30 24.35
C LYS A 133 -0.08 0.70 23.52
N PRO A 134 1.14 0.36 24.00
CA PRO A 134 2.36 0.59 23.26
C PRO A 134 2.46 -0.32 22.03
N VAL A 135 3.00 0.24 20.92
CA VAL A 135 3.21 -0.46 19.66
C VAL A 135 4.58 -0.09 19.14
N GLN A 136 5.37 -1.08 18.72
CA GLN A 136 6.67 -0.86 18.08
C GLN A 136 6.50 -0.69 16.58
N VAL A 137 7.07 0.40 16.03
CA VAL A 137 6.98 0.76 14.62
C VAL A 137 8.33 1.35 14.18
N THR A 138 8.65 1.27 12.90
CA THR A 138 9.87 1.90 12.37
C THR A 138 9.76 3.43 12.36
N ARG A 139 10.87 4.12 12.68
CA ARG A 139 11.00 5.58 12.50
C ARG A 139 11.39 6.00 11.09
N VAL A 140 11.85 5.04 10.26
CA VAL A 140 12.30 5.33 8.88
C VAL A 140 11.17 5.97 8.09
N ASN A 141 11.49 6.94 7.25
CA ASN A 141 10.55 7.73 6.43
C ASN A 141 9.41 8.39 7.24
N GLY A 142 9.63 8.66 8.52
CA GLY A 142 8.65 9.33 9.38
C GLY A 142 7.40 8.47 9.71
N ILE A 143 7.44 7.16 9.48
CA ILE A 143 6.28 6.26 9.65
C ILE A 143 5.71 6.35 11.07
N ALA A 144 6.56 6.40 12.10
CA ALA A 144 6.09 6.50 13.48
C ALA A 144 5.22 7.74 13.72
N GLU A 145 5.61 8.90 13.20
CA GLU A 145 4.85 10.15 13.34
C GLU A 145 3.55 10.11 12.54
N ARG A 146 3.58 9.57 11.32
CA ARG A 146 2.37 9.36 10.51
C ARG A 146 1.40 8.41 11.18
N LEU A 147 1.89 7.32 11.77
CA LEU A 147 1.02 6.37 12.48
C LEU A 147 0.46 6.96 13.78
N LYS A 148 1.17 7.86 14.47
CA LYS A 148 0.61 8.65 15.60
C LYS A 148 -0.53 9.56 15.14
N GLN A 149 -0.40 10.21 13.97
CA GLN A 149 -1.46 11.04 13.40
C GLN A 149 -2.68 10.19 13.05
N VAL A 150 -2.50 9.06 12.36
CA VAL A 150 -3.55 8.07 12.10
C VAL A 150 -4.25 7.65 13.40
N SER A 151 -3.47 7.30 14.42
CA SER A 151 -3.97 6.90 15.75
C SER A 151 -4.84 7.99 16.39
N THR A 152 -4.39 9.25 16.33
CA THR A 152 -5.12 10.40 16.89
C THR A 152 -6.44 10.64 16.16
N GLU A 153 -6.45 10.59 14.83
CA GLU A 153 -7.66 10.79 14.03
C GLU A 153 -8.66 9.64 14.24
N ILE A 154 -8.20 8.39 14.25
CA ILE A 154 -9.07 7.23 14.53
C ILE A 154 -9.63 7.30 15.96
N ASP A 155 -8.82 7.74 16.94
CA ASP A 155 -9.26 7.86 18.33
C ASP A 155 -10.34 8.93 18.54
N ALA A 156 -10.49 9.84 17.58
CA ALA A 156 -11.56 10.84 17.54
C ALA A 156 -12.86 10.34 16.85
N LEU A 157 -12.83 9.21 16.16
CA LEU A 157 -14.02 8.66 15.52
C LEU A 157 -15.06 8.17 16.52
N GLU A 158 -16.30 8.05 16.06
CA GLU A 158 -17.38 7.41 16.82
C GLU A 158 -16.98 6.00 17.31
N PRO A 159 -17.38 5.60 18.55
CA PRO A 159 -16.98 4.31 19.13
C PRO A 159 -17.23 3.10 18.22
N LYS A 160 -18.33 3.11 17.47
CA LYS A 160 -18.71 2.03 16.55
C LYS A 160 -17.69 1.87 15.41
N LEU A 161 -17.18 2.95 14.85
CA LEU A 161 -16.18 2.95 13.77
C LEU A 161 -14.80 2.59 14.35
N ARG A 162 -14.42 3.25 15.43
CA ARG A 162 -13.16 3.06 16.12
C ARG A 162 -12.92 1.62 16.60
N ALA A 163 -13.98 0.87 16.93
CA ALA A 163 -13.89 -0.53 17.35
C ALA A 163 -13.16 -1.43 16.34
N ALA A 164 -13.13 -1.07 15.06
CA ALA A 164 -12.40 -1.82 14.05
C ALA A 164 -10.86 -1.63 14.15
N ALA A 165 -10.38 -0.62 14.88
CA ALA A 165 -8.97 -0.30 14.98
C ALA A 165 -8.26 -0.94 16.19
N PHE A 166 -8.97 -1.62 17.09
CA PHE A 166 -8.37 -2.29 18.27
C PHE A 166 -9.21 -3.47 18.78
N PRO A 167 -8.60 -4.48 19.44
CA PRO A 167 -7.14 -4.64 19.54
C PRO A 167 -6.52 -4.86 18.17
N ILE A 168 -5.28 -4.40 17.97
CA ILE A 168 -4.53 -4.69 16.75
C ILE A 168 -4.07 -6.15 16.73
N ALA A 169 -3.91 -6.73 15.53
CA ALA A 169 -3.34 -8.06 15.37
C ALA A 169 -1.81 -8.02 15.36
N GLY A 170 -1.20 -6.93 14.90
CA GLY A 170 0.26 -6.77 15.00
C GLY A 170 0.83 -5.70 14.09
N VAL A 171 2.12 -5.38 14.36
CA VAL A 171 2.94 -4.48 13.52
C VAL A 171 4.22 -5.17 13.09
N LEU A 172 5.05 -5.63 14.02
CA LEU A 172 6.36 -6.25 13.74
C LEU A 172 6.26 -7.77 13.74
N SER A 173 6.60 -8.37 12.60
CA SER A 173 6.72 -9.82 12.45
C SER A 173 7.71 -10.15 11.34
N CYS A 174 8.93 -10.59 11.71
CA CYS A 174 9.97 -10.97 10.75
C CYS A 174 9.63 -12.32 10.12
N ARG A 175 8.95 -12.28 8.97
CA ARG A 175 8.53 -13.48 8.24
C ARG A 175 8.37 -13.22 6.75
N PRO A 176 8.57 -14.21 5.89
CA PRO A 176 8.12 -14.12 4.51
C PRO A 176 6.59 -14.13 4.42
N VAL A 177 6.06 -13.61 3.33
CA VAL A 177 4.66 -13.82 2.92
C VAL A 177 4.54 -15.27 2.43
N ALA A 178 3.51 -15.97 2.89
CA ALA A 178 3.27 -17.37 2.51
C ALA A 178 3.30 -17.55 0.98
N ASP A 179 3.93 -18.63 0.54
CA ASP A 179 4.04 -19.07 -0.86
C ASP A 179 4.78 -18.13 -1.82
N THR A 180 5.34 -17.01 -1.34
CA THR A 180 6.06 -16.06 -2.20
C THR A 180 7.57 -16.01 -1.96
N GLY A 181 8.04 -16.41 -0.76
CA GLY A 181 9.43 -16.25 -0.32
C GLY A 181 9.83 -14.80 -0.04
N ARG A 182 9.01 -13.83 -0.38
CA ARG A 182 9.21 -12.40 -0.23
C ARG A 182 8.86 -11.93 1.18
N MET A 183 9.63 -10.98 1.71
CA MET A 183 9.41 -10.48 3.06
C MET A 183 8.09 -9.69 3.17
N SER A 184 7.38 -9.92 4.28
CA SER A 184 6.20 -9.11 4.64
C SER A 184 6.61 -7.68 5.02
N MET A 185 5.76 -6.68 4.78
CA MET A 185 6.00 -5.31 5.28
C MET A 185 6.00 -5.24 6.81
N HIS A 186 5.39 -6.20 7.48
CA HIS A 186 5.55 -6.39 8.93
C HIS A 186 6.99 -6.69 9.35
N SER A 187 7.81 -7.29 8.46
CA SER A 187 9.22 -7.54 8.73
C SER A 187 10.03 -6.27 8.93
N TYR A 188 9.54 -5.17 8.41
CA TYR A 188 10.13 -3.83 8.48
C TYR A 188 9.47 -2.93 9.53
N ALA A 189 8.44 -3.42 10.24
CA ALA A 189 7.56 -2.62 11.11
C ALA A 189 6.95 -1.40 10.39
N ALA A 190 6.68 -1.56 9.09
CA ALA A 190 6.11 -0.56 8.18
C ALA A 190 4.66 -0.91 7.77
N ALA A 191 4.03 -1.85 8.46
CA ALA A 191 2.64 -2.26 8.30
C ALA A 191 1.98 -2.46 9.66
N ILE A 192 0.64 -2.38 9.68
CA ILE A 192 -0.19 -2.66 10.85
C ILE A 192 -1.41 -3.47 10.43
N ASP A 193 -1.71 -4.53 11.19
CA ASP A 193 -2.95 -5.28 11.09
C ASP A 193 -3.90 -4.87 12.22
N LEU A 194 -5.09 -4.42 11.86
CA LEU A 194 -6.12 -3.97 12.78
C LEU A 194 -6.94 -5.13 13.37
N ASN A 195 -8.11 -4.84 13.93
CA ASN A 195 -8.94 -5.79 14.69
C ASN A 195 -9.50 -6.92 13.82
N LEU A 196 -9.09 -8.15 14.09
CA LEU A 196 -9.50 -9.35 13.35
C LEU A 196 -11.02 -9.58 13.34
N LYS A 197 -11.77 -9.07 14.33
CA LYS A 197 -13.25 -9.19 14.35
C LYS A 197 -13.92 -8.43 13.22
N PHE A 198 -13.25 -7.40 12.67
CA PHE A 198 -13.74 -6.59 11.56
C PHE A 198 -13.01 -6.91 10.25
N SER A 199 -12.24 -8.00 10.22
CA SER A 199 -11.35 -8.34 9.12
C SER A 199 -11.89 -9.50 8.31
N ASP A 200 -11.61 -9.42 7.01
CA ASP A 200 -11.83 -10.49 6.05
C ASP A 200 -10.53 -10.70 5.28
N TYR A 201 -10.12 -11.95 5.11
CA TYR A 201 -8.91 -12.32 4.42
C TYR A 201 -9.24 -13.39 3.37
N TRP A 202 -8.83 -13.15 2.13
CA TRP A 202 -9.13 -14.03 1.00
C TRP A 202 -8.72 -15.49 1.23
N PHE A 203 -7.57 -15.71 1.89
CA PHE A 203 -7.06 -17.04 2.17
C PHE A 203 -7.95 -17.85 3.14
N TRP A 204 -8.57 -17.19 4.12
CA TRP A 204 -9.56 -17.83 4.99
C TRP A 204 -10.82 -18.20 4.23
N ALA A 205 -11.26 -17.32 3.32
CA ALA A 205 -12.45 -17.55 2.50
C ALA A 205 -12.24 -18.66 1.47
N SER A 206 -11.02 -18.83 0.94
CA SER A 206 -10.64 -19.90 0.03
C SER A 206 -10.39 -21.24 0.72
N LYS A 207 -10.49 -21.30 2.07
CA LYS A 207 -10.16 -22.48 2.90
C LYS A 207 -8.73 -22.98 2.67
N GLY A 208 -7.77 -22.05 2.49
CA GLY A 208 -6.36 -22.36 2.28
C GLY A 208 -6.01 -22.91 0.89
N LYS A 209 -6.92 -22.83 -0.08
CA LYS A 209 -6.65 -23.23 -1.46
C LYS A 209 -6.21 -22.02 -2.27
N THR A 210 -5.00 -22.06 -2.80
CA THR A 210 -4.30 -20.94 -3.43
C THR A 210 -4.60 -20.77 -4.91
N GLU A 211 -5.14 -21.75 -5.61
CA GLU A 211 -5.30 -21.70 -7.07
C GLU A 211 -6.74 -21.89 -7.55
N GLY A 212 -7.11 -21.11 -8.58
CA GLY A 212 -8.23 -21.36 -9.48
C GLY A 212 -9.63 -21.18 -8.91
N LYS A 213 -9.81 -20.52 -7.75
CA LYS A 213 -11.14 -20.21 -7.21
C LYS A 213 -11.36 -18.72 -7.08
N THR A 214 -12.40 -18.25 -7.74
CA THR A 214 -12.96 -16.92 -7.46
C THR A 214 -13.44 -16.90 -6.00
N VAL A 215 -12.84 -16.04 -5.19
CA VAL A 215 -13.25 -15.82 -3.80
C VAL A 215 -14.13 -14.58 -3.77
N PRO A 216 -15.39 -14.67 -3.28
CA PRO A 216 -16.24 -13.49 -3.16
C PRO A 216 -15.59 -12.44 -2.27
N TYR A 217 -15.51 -11.21 -2.76
CA TYR A 217 -14.99 -10.08 -2.00
C TYR A 217 -15.85 -9.83 -0.75
N LYS A 218 -15.17 -9.65 0.39
CA LYS A 218 -15.79 -9.29 1.67
C LYS A 218 -15.02 -8.17 2.32
N ASN A 219 -15.75 -7.23 2.91
CA ASN A 219 -15.17 -6.14 3.66
C ASN A 219 -16.09 -5.68 4.79
N ARG A 220 -15.54 -5.56 5.99
CA ARG A 220 -16.19 -4.97 7.17
C ARG A 220 -15.41 -3.80 7.76
N MET A 221 -14.25 -3.45 7.16
CA MET A 221 -13.45 -2.32 7.58
C MET A 221 -14.18 -1.01 7.22
N PRO A 222 -14.41 -0.09 8.19
CA PRO A 222 -15.03 1.19 7.90
C PRO A 222 -14.20 2.03 6.91
N GLN A 223 -14.86 2.59 5.89
CA GLN A 223 -14.17 3.43 4.88
C GLN A 223 -13.44 4.62 5.51
N GLN A 224 -14.01 5.23 6.55
CA GLN A 224 -13.38 6.36 7.25
C GLN A 224 -11.99 6.02 7.82
N ILE A 225 -11.79 4.77 8.27
CA ILE A 225 -10.47 4.30 8.72
C ILE A 225 -9.52 4.19 7.54
N VAL A 226 -9.99 3.63 6.41
CA VAL A 226 -9.20 3.54 5.18
C VAL A 226 -8.75 4.93 4.71
N ASP A 227 -9.69 5.89 4.65
CA ASP A 227 -9.42 7.26 4.21
C ASP A 227 -8.39 7.96 5.12
N ILE A 228 -8.42 7.71 6.44
CA ILE A 228 -7.42 8.23 7.36
C ILE A 228 -6.04 7.67 7.03
N PHE A 229 -5.90 6.37 6.90
CA PHE A 229 -4.63 5.74 6.57
C PHE A 229 -4.06 6.22 5.23
N GLU A 230 -4.89 6.32 4.19
CA GLU A 230 -4.48 6.79 2.86
C GLU A 230 -3.94 8.22 2.90
N ARG A 231 -4.58 9.13 3.64
CA ARG A 231 -4.07 10.52 3.82
C ARG A 231 -2.69 10.58 4.46
N HIS A 232 -2.32 9.56 5.21
CA HIS A 232 -1.02 9.47 5.89
C HIS A 232 0.00 8.57 5.19
N GLY A 233 -0.25 8.20 3.92
CA GLY A 233 0.73 7.47 3.11
C GLY A 233 0.65 5.95 3.22
N PHE A 234 -0.41 5.40 3.82
CA PHE A 234 -0.60 3.95 3.91
C PHE A 234 -1.63 3.47 2.91
N ILE A 235 -1.31 2.43 2.15
CA ILE A 235 -2.28 1.70 1.34
C ILE A 235 -2.99 0.64 2.17
N TRP A 236 -4.16 0.21 1.70
CA TRP A 236 -5.00 -0.79 2.36
C TRP A 236 -5.12 -2.07 1.55
N GLY A 237 -4.85 -3.22 2.17
CA GLY A 237 -4.93 -4.54 1.55
C GLY A 237 -6.35 -4.99 1.16
N GLY A 238 -7.38 -4.26 1.58
CA GLY A 238 -8.74 -4.49 1.10
C GLY A 238 -8.99 -4.07 -0.34
N LYS A 239 -8.05 -3.35 -0.97
CA LYS A 239 -8.08 -2.99 -2.40
C LYS A 239 -7.36 -3.98 -3.31
N TRP A 240 -6.99 -5.14 -2.78
CA TRP A 240 -6.43 -6.25 -3.53
C TRP A 240 -7.52 -7.27 -3.89
N TYR A 241 -7.41 -7.91 -5.06
CA TYR A 241 -8.23 -9.08 -5.38
C TYR A 241 -8.04 -10.20 -4.34
N HIS A 242 -6.79 -10.42 -3.94
CA HIS A 242 -6.42 -11.26 -2.81
C HIS A 242 -6.48 -10.42 -1.52
N TYR A 243 -7.67 -9.95 -1.19
CA TYR A 243 -7.92 -8.98 -0.13
C TYR A 243 -7.42 -9.42 1.25
N ASP A 244 -6.88 -8.44 1.97
CA ASP A 244 -6.48 -8.53 3.36
C ASP A 244 -6.95 -7.26 4.08
N THR A 245 -8.19 -7.28 4.58
CA THR A 245 -8.87 -6.06 5.02
C THR A 245 -8.40 -5.53 6.37
N MET A 246 -7.60 -6.30 7.13
CA MET A 246 -6.95 -5.79 8.35
C MET A 246 -5.66 -5.04 8.05
N HIS A 247 -5.03 -5.30 6.90
CA HIS A 247 -3.68 -4.92 6.58
C HIS A 247 -3.58 -3.51 5.99
N PHE A 248 -2.74 -2.68 6.61
CA PHE A 248 -2.32 -1.37 6.10
C PHE A 248 -0.80 -1.32 6.06
N GLU A 249 -0.21 -0.86 4.93
CA GLU A 249 1.24 -0.75 4.78
C GLU A 249 1.65 0.61 4.22
N TYR A 250 2.77 1.16 4.69
CA TYR A 250 3.27 2.47 4.25
C TYR A 250 3.86 2.38 2.84
N ARG A 251 3.18 3.00 1.89
CA ARG A 251 3.52 3.00 0.45
C ARG A 251 3.14 4.34 -0.20
N PRO A 252 3.76 5.45 0.23
CA PRO A 252 3.40 6.79 -0.24
C PRO A 252 3.55 6.93 -1.76
N GLU A 253 4.50 6.21 -2.37
CA GLU A 253 4.73 6.21 -3.81
C GLU A 253 3.53 5.72 -4.64
N LEU A 254 2.57 5.06 -4.03
CA LEU A 254 1.35 4.60 -4.71
C LEU A 254 0.16 5.55 -4.53
N LEU A 255 0.29 6.54 -3.63
CA LEU A 255 -0.77 7.48 -3.26
C LEU A 255 -0.53 8.88 -3.85
N GLU A 256 0.71 9.25 -4.12
CA GLU A 256 1.06 10.49 -4.82
C GLU A 256 0.65 10.40 -6.29
N ARG A 257 0.10 11.50 -6.82
CA ARG A 257 -0.25 11.68 -8.24
C ARG A 257 0.37 12.95 -8.78
#